data_556bea4da3b60f2ec3b294c64a8ce426
#
_entry.id   556bea4da3b60f2ec3b294c64a8ce426
#
_cell.length_a   1.000
_cell.length_b   1.000
_cell.length_c   1.000
_cell.angle_alpha   90.00
_cell.angle_beta   90.00
_cell.angle_gamma   90.00
#
_symmetry.space_group_name_H-M   'P 1'
#
loop_
_entity.id
_entity.type
_entity.pdbx_description
1 polymer ?
#
loop_
_entity_poly.entity_id
_entity_poly.type
_entity_poly.pdbx_seq_one_letter_code
_entity_poly.pdbx_strand_id
1 'polypeptide(L)'
;MLRIAICDDEADARDALRFQLEKALMEKSEEIVYEFSAGSNAVSWLGKHPGEVDLLFLDIEMKGLNGMETAKQIRTFDEQIMIVFLTGYSEFVFEGYSVGALDYMLKPVTAQKLMEVLCRVRTRLEQEEDKAFS
;
A
#
# COMPACT_ATOMS: atom_id res chain seq x y z
N MET A 1 -8.21 8.70 10.73
CA MET A 1 -7.13 7.73 10.99
C MET A 1 -6.71 7.08 9.68
N LEU A 2 -5.44 7.14 9.35
CA LEU A 2 -4.88 6.43 8.20
C LEU A 2 -4.38 5.06 8.68
N ARG A 3 -5.00 4.01 8.19
CA ARG A 3 -4.66 2.62 8.56
C ARG A 3 -3.90 1.99 7.41
N ILE A 4 -2.67 1.56 7.69
CA ILE A 4 -1.72 1.10 6.69
C ILE A 4 -1.45 -0.39 6.87
N ALA A 5 -1.38 -1.12 5.75
CA ALA A 5 -0.90 -2.49 5.72
C ALA A 5 0.30 -2.61 4.79
N ILE A 6 1.14 -3.59 5.06
CA ILE A 6 2.33 -3.90 4.26
C ILE A 6 2.21 -5.35 3.79
N CYS A 7 2.49 -5.61 2.52
CA CYS A 7 2.54 -6.96 1.98
C CYS A 7 3.85 -7.18 1.22
N ASP A 8 4.68 -8.07 1.76
CA ASP A 8 5.96 -8.46 1.17
C ASP A 8 6.31 -9.84 1.72
N ASP A 9 6.78 -10.74 0.87
CA ASP A 9 7.12 -12.10 1.31
C ASP A 9 8.48 -12.20 2.01
N GLU A 10 9.27 -11.13 2.01
CA GLU A 10 10.55 -11.07 2.73
C GLU A 10 10.39 -10.30 4.05
N ALA A 11 10.65 -10.97 5.17
CA ALA A 11 10.53 -10.38 6.50
C ALA A 11 11.45 -9.17 6.66
N ASP A 12 12.68 -9.24 6.16
CA ASP A 12 13.64 -8.15 6.28
C ASP A 12 13.16 -6.90 5.52
N ALA A 13 12.54 -7.09 4.35
CA ALA A 13 11.99 -5.99 3.57
C ALA A 13 10.79 -5.34 4.29
N ARG A 14 9.91 -6.16 4.89
CA ARG A 14 8.80 -5.63 5.69
C ARG A 14 9.31 -4.81 6.89
N ASP A 15 10.30 -5.35 7.60
CA ASP A 15 10.89 -4.67 8.76
C ASP A 15 11.53 -3.34 8.37
N ALA A 16 12.25 -3.31 7.25
CA ALA A 16 12.90 -2.09 6.76
C ALA A 16 11.86 -1.01 6.41
N LEU A 17 10.79 -1.38 5.73
CA LEU A 17 9.72 -0.44 5.39
C LEU A 17 8.98 0.03 6.63
N ARG A 18 8.64 -0.89 7.54
CA ARG A 18 7.99 -0.52 8.80
C ARG A 18 8.83 0.49 9.58
N PHE A 19 10.13 0.26 9.66
CA PHE A 19 11.05 1.17 10.37
C PHE A 19 11.02 2.59 9.78
N GLN A 20 11.04 2.69 8.45
CA GLN A 20 10.96 3.99 7.78
C GLN A 20 9.59 4.65 7.97
N LEU A 21 8.51 3.87 7.89
CA LEU A 21 7.15 4.38 8.10
C LEU A 21 6.97 4.91 9.52
N GLU A 22 7.43 4.18 10.52
CA GLU A 22 7.30 4.59 11.92
C GLU A 22 7.94 5.95 12.19
N LYS A 23 9.00 6.29 11.47
CA LYS A 23 9.64 7.61 11.57
C LYS A 23 8.85 8.72 10.87
N ALA A 24 8.08 8.37 9.84
CA ALA A 24 7.41 9.34 8.98
C ALA A 24 5.95 9.55 9.33
N LEU A 25 5.32 8.61 10.03
CA LEU A 25 3.89 8.65 10.34
C LEU A 25 3.56 9.60 11.49
N MET A 26 2.37 10.17 11.43
CA MET A 26 1.80 10.99 12.49
C MET A 26 1.20 10.06 13.55
N GLU A 27 1.83 9.96 14.70
CA GLU A 27 1.56 8.97 15.73
C GLU A 27 0.10 8.85 16.15
N LYS A 28 -0.63 9.96 16.22
CA LYS A 28 -2.02 9.98 16.71
C LYS A 28 -3.07 9.67 15.64
N SER A 29 -2.69 9.78 14.36
CA SER A 29 -3.66 9.71 13.27
C SER A 29 -3.28 8.73 12.16
N GLU A 30 -2.12 8.10 12.27
CA GLU A 30 -1.62 7.20 11.25
C GLU A 30 -0.94 6.01 11.92
N GLU A 31 -1.26 4.79 11.46
CA GLU A 31 -0.67 3.58 12.05
C GLU A 31 -0.58 2.43 11.05
N ILE A 32 0.38 1.54 11.29
CA ILE A 32 0.49 0.28 10.57
C ILE A 32 -0.35 -0.73 11.35
N VAL A 33 -1.42 -1.23 10.74
CA VAL A 33 -2.37 -2.14 11.41
C VAL A 33 -2.15 -3.60 11.07
N TYR A 34 -1.51 -3.89 9.94
CA TYR A 34 -1.36 -5.28 9.50
C TYR A 34 -0.15 -5.47 8.60
N GLU A 35 0.43 -6.67 8.64
CA GLU A 35 1.50 -7.08 7.72
C GLU A 35 1.15 -8.46 7.17
N PHE A 36 1.30 -8.62 5.85
CA PHE A 36 1.06 -9.87 5.14
C PHE A 36 2.36 -10.36 4.53
N SER A 37 2.58 -11.68 4.61
CA SER A 37 3.76 -12.34 4.03
C SER A 37 3.47 -12.98 2.68
N ALA A 38 2.24 -12.90 2.18
CA ALA A 38 1.86 -13.44 0.88
C ALA A 38 0.68 -12.66 0.31
N GLY A 39 0.64 -12.56 -1.01
CA GLY A 39 -0.48 -11.86 -1.69
C GLY A 39 -1.80 -12.54 -1.44
N SER A 40 -1.84 -13.87 -1.43
CA SER A 40 -3.07 -14.63 -1.15
C SER A 40 -3.63 -14.34 0.25
N ASN A 41 -2.76 -14.16 1.23
CA ASN A 41 -3.18 -13.80 2.59
C ASN A 41 -3.81 -12.39 2.62
N ALA A 42 -3.21 -11.45 1.90
CA ALA A 42 -3.74 -10.10 1.81
C ALA A 42 -5.13 -10.08 1.16
N VAL A 43 -5.29 -10.79 0.05
CA VAL A 43 -6.58 -10.89 -0.65
C VAL A 43 -7.66 -11.48 0.27
N SER A 44 -7.34 -12.60 0.91
CA SER A 44 -8.28 -13.29 1.80
C SER A 44 -8.70 -12.41 2.98
N TRP A 45 -7.72 -11.81 3.65
CA TRP A 45 -8.01 -11.00 4.83
C TRP A 45 -8.79 -9.74 4.48
N LEU A 46 -8.35 -9.01 3.45
CA LEU A 46 -9.01 -7.76 3.03
C LEU A 46 -10.45 -8.02 2.55
N GLY A 47 -10.69 -9.15 1.90
CA GLY A 47 -12.03 -9.54 1.46
C GLY A 47 -12.98 -9.80 2.62
N LYS A 48 -12.47 -10.25 3.76
CA LYS A 48 -13.25 -10.54 4.98
C LYS A 48 -13.35 -9.34 5.93
N HIS A 49 -12.53 -8.30 5.73
CA HIS A 49 -12.46 -7.14 6.61
C HIS A 49 -12.58 -5.84 5.80
N PRO A 50 -13.70 -5.63 5.11
CA PRO A 50 -13.84 -4.46 4.24
C PRO A 50 -13.74 -3.17 5.03
N GLY A 51 -13.00 -2.20 4.48
CA GLY A 51 -12.84 -0.88 5.07
C GLY A 51 -11.89 -0.78 6.25
N GLU A 52 -11.18 -1.85 6.61
CA GLU A 52 -10.26 -1.82 7.75
C GLU A 52 -8.85 -1.36 7.41
N VAL A 53 -8.50 -1.28 6.12
CA VAL A 53 -7.20 -0.76 5.65
C VAL A 53 -7.45 0.32 4.61
N ASP A 54 -6.76 1.44 4.76
CA ASP A 54 -6.88 2.59 3.83
C ASP A 54 -5.78 2.62 2.78
N LEU A 55 -4.59 2.15 3.14
CA LEU A 55 -3.40 2.18 2.28
C LEU A 55 -2.65 0.86 2.40
N LEU A 56 -2.37 0.25 1.26
CA LEU A 56 -1.58 -0.97 1.17
C LEU A 56 -0.27 -0.69 0.41
N PHE A 57 0.86 -0.91 1.08
CA PHE A 57 2.17 -1.00 0.42
C PHE A 57 2.36 -2.45 -0.03
N LEU A 58 2.52 -2.66 -1.32
CA LEU A 58 2.44 -3.98 -1.91
C LEU A 58 3.66 -4.24 -2.80
N ASP A 59 4.49 -5.19 -2.37
CA ASP A 59 5.64 -5.64 -3.17
C ASP A 59 5.17 -6.37 -4.42
N ILE A 60 5.80 -6.12 -5.55
CA ILE A 60 5.46 -6.78 -6.82
C ILE A 60 6.12 -8.16 -6.90
N GLU A 61 7.43 -8.24 -6.59
CA GLU A 61 8.19 -9.47 -6.74
C GLU A 61 7.98 -10.40 -5.54
N MET A 62 6.91 -11.19 -5.56
CA MET A 62 6.60 -12.17 -4.52
C MET A 62 6.37 -13.55 -5.11
N LYS A 63 6.63 -14.58 -4.32
CA LYS A 63 6.32 -15.97 -4.67
C LYS A 63 4.81 -16.18 -4.61
N GLY A 64 4.30 -17.11 -5.40
CA GLY A 64 2.85 -17.32 -5.53
C GLY A 64 2.23 -16.17 -6.29
N LEU A 65 1.19 -15.54 -5.73
CA LEU A 65 0.65 -14.32 -6.32
C LEU A 65 1.67 -13.19 -6.19
N ASN A 66 2.05 -12.60 -7.31
CA ASN A 66 2.86 -11.38 -7.26
C ASN A 66 1.99 -10.17 -6.89
N GLY A 67 2.60 -9.01 -6.69
CA GLY A 67 1.87 -7.83 -6.26
C GLY A 67 0.82 -7.36 -7.26
N MET A 68 1.11 -7.48 -8.56
CA MET A 68 0.17 -7.06 -9.60
C MET A 68 -1.08 -7.95 -9.61
N GLU A 69 -0.87 -9.27 -9.54
CA GLU A 69 -1.97 -10.23 -9.45
C GLU A 69 -2.79 -10.02 -8.17
N THR A 70 -2.11 -9.77 -7.05
CA THR A 70 -2.73 -9.46 -5.75
C THR A 70 -3.62 -8.22 -5.86
N ALA A 71 -3.11 -7.15 -6.46
CA ALA A 71 -3.87 -5.91 -6.63
C ALA A 71 -5.10 -6.11 -7.51
N LYS A 72 -4.97 -6.87 -8.60
CA LYS A 72 -6.11 -7.19 -9.48
C LYS A 72 -7.21 -7.92 -8.70
N GLN A 73 -6.84 -8.87 -7.86
CA GLN A 73 -7.82 -9.59 -7.04
C GLN A 73 -8.46 -8.68 -6.00
N ILE A 74 -7.70 -7.82 -5.35
CA ILE A 74 -8.23 -6.85 -4.39
C ILE A 74 -9.24 -5.93 -5.09
N ARG A 75 -8.95 -5.47 -6.30
CA ARG A 75 -9.84 -4.57 -7.04
C ARG A 75 -11.17 -5.20 -7.44
N THR A 76 -11.31 -6.51 -7.37
CA THR A 76 -12.60 -7.17 -7.62
C THR A 76 -13.61 -6.90 -6.50
N PHE A 77 -13.16 -6.54 -5.30
CA PHE A 77 -14.06 -6.28 -4.16
C PHE A 77 -13.81 -4.95 -3.45
N ASP A 78 -12.72 -4.24 -3.76
CA ASP A 78 -12.40 -2.96 -3.13
C ASP A 78 -11.74 -2.01 -4.13
N GLU A 79 -12.49 -1.00 -4.56
CA GLU A 79 -11.99 0.04 -5.48
C GLU A 79 -11.42 1.25 -4.73
N GLN A 80 -11.61 1.32 -3.41
CA GLN A 80 -11.28 2.50 -2.60
C GLN A 80 -9.91 2.44 -1.96
N ILE A 81 -9.43 1.25 -1.59
CA ILE A 81 -8.14 1.12 -0.93
C ILE A 81 -7.02 1.72 -1.80
N MET A 82 -6.19 2.56 -1.20
CA MET A 82 -5.02 3.10 -1.90
C MET A 82 -3.94 2.04 -1.96
N ILE A 83 -3.34 1.86 -3.14
CA ILE A 83 -2.27 0.88 -3.36
C ILE A 83 -1.02 1.62 -3.82
N VAL A 84 0.10 1.37 -3.13
CA VAL A 84 1.42 1.85 -3.52
C VAL A 84 2.29 0.62 -3.72
N PHE A 85 2.79 0.45 -4.93
CA PHE A 85 3.65 -0.69 -5.26
C PHE A 85 5.10 -0.44 -4.85
N LEU A 86 5.78 -1.51 -4.43
CA LEU A 86 7.22 -1.54 -4.25
C LEU A 86 7.81 -2.53 -5.25
N THR A 87 8.88 -2.14 -5.93
CA THR A 87 9.50 -2.99 -6.95
C THR A 87 10.96 -2.60 -7.16
N GLY A 88 11.78 -3.57 -7.56
CA GLY A 88 13.14 -3.32 -8.03
C GLY A 88 13.19 -2.92 -9.51
N TYR A 89 12.05 -2.91 -10.21
CA TYR A 89 11.99 -2.78 -11.67
C TYR A 89 11.04 -1.67 -12.11
N SER A 90 11.56 -0.68 -12.81
CA SER A 90 10.76 0.47 -13.28
C SER A 90 9.71 0.11 -14.34
N GLU A 91 9.88 -1.01 -15.06
CA GLU A 91 8.95 -1.42 -16.10
C GLU A 91 7.54 -1.75 -15.60
N PHE A 92 7.38 -2.02 -14.32
CA PHE A 92 6.06 -2.31 -13.75
C PHE A 92 5.17 -1.08 -13.53
N VAL A 93 5.71 0.11 -13.71
CA VAL A 93 4.97 1.37 -13.47
C VAL A 93 3.69 1.44 -14.30
N PHE A 94 3.76 1.07 -15.58
CA PHE A 94 2.61 1.16 -16.49
C PHE A 94 1.49 0.16 -16.13
N GLU A 95 1.86 -1.02 -15.64
CA GLU A 95 0.86 -2.01 -15.23
C GLU A 95 0.06 -1.55 -14.00
N GLY A 96 0.65 -0.73 -13.14
CA GLY A 96 -0.02 -0.17 -11.98
C GLY A 96 -1.23 0.69 -12.32
N TYR A 97 -1.26 1.32 -13.49
CA TYR A 97 -2.41 2.12 -13.92
C TYR A 97 -3.68 1.29 -14.06
N SER A 98 -3.57 0.05 -14.48
CA SER A 98 -4.74 -0.83 -14.69
C SER A 98 -5.47 -1.18 -13.40
N VAL A 99 -4.80 -1.07 -12.25
CA VAL A 99 -5.38 -1.34 -10.93
C VAL A 99 -5.58 -0.07 -10.10
N GLY A 100 -5.38 1.10 -10.72
CA GLY A 100 -5.57 2.37 -10.05
C GLY A 100 -4.59 2.60 -8.90
N ALA A 101 -3.33 2.19 -9.07
CA ALA A 101 -2.30 2.43 -8.06
C ALA A 101 -2.09 3.93 -7.87
N LEU A 102 -1.96 4.36 -6.61
CA LEU A 102 -1.68 5.75 -6.29
C LEU A 102 -0.27 6.15 -6.70
N ASP A 103 0.69 5.26 -6.46
CA ASP A 103 2.09 5.51 -6.77
C ASP A 103 2.85 4.18 -6.73
N TYR A 104 4.14 4.26 -7.00
CA TYR A 104 5.07 3.14 -6.84
C TYR A 104 6.36 3.67 -6.22
N MET A 105 7.12 2.77 -5.57
CA MET A 105 8.43 3.10 -5.02
C MET A 105 9.44 2.06 -5.51
N LEU A 106 10.56 2.53 -6.04
CA LEU A 106 11.66 1.64 -6.42
C LEU A 106 12.46 1.26 -5.17
N LYS A 107 12.88 0.02 -5.11
CA LYS A 107 13.79 -0.46 -4.06
C LYS A 107 15.24 -0.11 -4.44
N PRO A 108 16.07 0.29 -3.49
CA PRO A 108 15.77 0.48 -2.08
C PRO A 108 14.94 1.74 -1.83
N VAL A 109 13.97 1.63 -0.92
CA VAL A 109 13.07 2.74 -0.58
C VAL A 109 13.85 3.84 0.12
N THR A 110 13.75 5.08 -0.37
CA THR A 110 14.37 6.24 0.24
C THR A 110 13.37 6.98 1.12
N ALA A 111 13.88 7.63 2.17
CA ALA A 111 13.04 8.46 3.03
C ALA A 111 12.35 9.58 2.24
N GLN A 112 13.06 10.19 1.30
CA GLN A 112 12.50 11.25 0.46
C GLN A 112 11.31 10.76 -0.37
N LYS A 113 11.46 9.62 -1.05
CA LYS A 113 10.37 9.06 -1.87
C LYS A 113 9.18 8.67 -1.00
N LEU A 114 9.44 8.08 0.17
CA LEU A 114 8.38 7.72 1.10
C LEU A 114 7.59 8.96 1.54
N MET A 115 8.27 10.07 1.84
CA MET A 115 7.59 11.31 2.22
C MET A 115 6.74 11.88 1.08
N GLU A 116 7.22 11.80 -0.16
CA GLU A 116 6.44 12.20 -1.34
C GLU A 116 5.16 11.37 -1.46
N VAL A 117 5.27 10.06 -1.30
CA VAL A 117 4.12 9.13 -1.36
C VAL A 117 3.12 9.44 -0.26
N LEU A 118 3.59 9.61 0.98
CA LEU A 118 2.71 9.92 2.11
C LEU A 118 2.01 11.26 1.93
N CYS A 119 2.68 12.24 1.33
CA CYS A 119 2.06 13.52 1.01
C CYS A 119 0.89 13.34 0.05
N ARG A 120 1.05 12.52 -1.00
CA ARG A 120 -0.02 12.21 -1.95
C ARG A 120 -1.18 11.46 -1.29
N VAL A 121 -0.87 10.51 -0.41
CA VAL A 121 -1.87 9.76 0.36
C VAL A 121 -2.71 10.71 1.22
N ARG A 122 -2.04 11.58 1.96
CA ARG A 122 -2.69 12.53 2.86
C ARG A 122 -3.58 13.52 2.09
N THR A 123 -3.11 14.00 0.96
CA THR A 123 -3.89 14.88 0.08
C THR A 123 -5.15 14.18 -0.41
N ARG A 124 -5.04 12.93 -0.81
CA ARG A 124 -6.19 12.15 -1.29
C ARG A 124 -7.23 11.93 -0.19
N LEU A 125 -6.79 11.65 1.02
CA LEU A 125 -7.70 11.49 2.17
C LEU A 125 -8.44 12.78 2.47
N GLU A 126 -7.78 13.93 2.42
CA GLU A 126 -8.41 15.24 2.62
C GLU A 126 -9.48 15.50 1.55
N GLN A 127 -9.20 15.17 0.30
CA GLN A 127 -10.14 15.33 -0.80
C GLN A 127 -11.39 14.46 -0.62
N GLU A 128 -11.22 13.24 -0.13
CA GLU A 128 -12.35 12.34 0.15
C GLU A 128 -13.20 12.84 1.31
N GLU A 129 -12.57 13.37 2.38
CA GLU A 129 -13.28 13.99 3.50
C GLU A 129 -14.08 15.21 3.04
N ASP A 130 -13.50 16.08 2.21
CA ASP A 130 -14.17 17.25 1.66
C ASP A 130 -15.38 16.86 0.83
N LYS A 131 -15.29 15.78 0.04
CA LYS A 131 -16.42 15.27 -0.73
C LYS A 131 -17.54 14.75 0.15
N ALA A 132 -17.21 14.16 1.29
CA ALA A 132 -18.18 13.62 2.23
C ALA A 132 -19.03 14.73 2.87
N PHE A 133 -18.51 15.93 2.97
CA PHE A 133 -19.19 17.08 3.56
C PHE A 133 -19.79 18.05 2.53
N SER A 134 -19.60 17.79 1.27
CA SER A 134 -20.19 18.60 0.19
C SER A 134 -21.46 17.97 -0.41
#